data_46289434efd92a643bb2df78d588db43
#
_entry.id   46289434efd92a643bb2df78d588db43
#
_cell.length_a   1.000
_cell.length_b   1.000
_cell.length_c   1.000
_cell.angle_alpha   90.00
_cell.angle_beta   90.00
_cell.angle_gamma   90.00
#
_symmetry.space_group_name_H-M   'P 1'
#
loop_
_entity.id
_entity.type
_entity.pdbx_description
1 polymer ?
#
loop_
_entity_poly.entity_id
_entity_poly.type
_entity_poly.pdbx_seq_one_letter_code
_entity_poly.pdbx_strand_id
1 'polypeptide(L)'
;MVTAILGLVIGVIAASLGGGIRTWDTARRFGRIEAQAAIALDVLERDLANAFHFHDVPFQGSTGTAAFPGRVEAGEAGGEPFWQIGTIRYRFDPEREALLRLPWTYPSSEPPAGRSELLLSDVKNLAFSYRAGNGGSGTAAWDDSWNSATNFPIAVRLELTFPAEEVGTLTRTMRLPVAP
;
A
#
# COMPACT_ATOMS: atom_id res chain seq x y z
N MET A 1 57.34 21.54 3.98
CA MET A 1 56.09 22.30 3.81
C MET A 1 55.22 21.78 2.66
N VAL A 2 55.74 21.49 1.49
CA VAL A 2 54.96 21.01 0.32
C VAL A 2 54.20 19.72 0.60
N THR A 3 54.80 18.75 1.28
CA THR A 3 54.18 17.46 1.64
C THR A 3 52.99 17.60 2.60
N ALA A 4 53.04 18.56 3.52
CA ALA A 4 51.94 18.83 4.43
C ALA A 4 50.72 19.44 3.73
N ILE A 5 50.93 20.34 2.78
CA ILE A 5 49.87 20.95 1.97
C ILE A 5 49.23 19.89 1.06
N LEU A 6 50.04 19.03 0.44
CA LEU A 6 49.51 17.94 -0.40
C LEU A 6 48.66 16.96 0.40
N GLY A 7 49.09 16.58 1.61
CA GLY A 7 48.31 15.72 2.51
C GLY A 7 46.99 16.34 2.92
N LEU A 8 46.94 17.64 3.18
CA LEU A 8 45.71 18.36 3.52
C LEU A 8 44.75 18.41 2.33
N VAL A 9 45.25 18.69 1.14
CA VAL A 9 44.41 18.70 -0.09
C VAL A 9 43.83 17.33 -0.38
N ILE A 10 44.61 16.25 -0.28
CA ILE A 10 44.12 14.89 -0.47
C ILE A 10 43.07 14.54 0.59
N GLY A 11 43.29 14.93 1.86
CA GLY A 11 42.33 14.72 2.93
C GLY A 11 40.98 15.41 2.70
N VAL A 12 40.99 16.65 2.23
CA VAL A 12 39.76 17.41 1.88
C VAL A 12 39.03 16.76 0.71
N ILE A 13 39.72 16.35 -0.33
CA ILE A 13 39.14 15.67 -1.48
C ILE A 13 38.51 14.34 -1.04
N ALA A 14 39.22 13.53 -0.25
CA ALA A 14 38.71 12.26 0.24
C ALA A 14 37.43 12.43 1.13
N ALA A 15 37.44 13.43 2.02
CA ALA A 15 36.29 13.76 2.85
C ALA A 15 35.08 14.23 2.00
N SER A 16 35.33 15.06 0.99
CA SER A 16 34.28 15.54 0.07
C SER A 16 33.67 14.41 -0.75
N LEU A 17 34.50 13.51 -1.30
CA LEU A 17 34.03 12.32 -2.02
C LEU A 17 33.25 11.38 -1.11
N GLY A 18 33.71 11.13 0.10
CA GLY A 18 33.01 10.31 1.08
C GLY A 18 31.62 10.88 1.47
N GLY A 19 31.50 12.21 1.61
CA GLY A 19 30.25 12.90 1.80
C GLY A 19 29.30 12.75 0.61
N GLY A 20 29.81 12.96 -0.60
CA GLY A 20 29.03 12.83 -1.84
C GLY A 20 28.46 11.42 -2.05
N ILE A 21 29.26 10.37 -1.79
CA ILE A 21 28.79 8.97 -1.90
C ILE A 21 27.66 8.69 -0.91
N ARG A 22 27.78 9.11 0.34
CA ARG A 22 26.71 8.91 1.35
C ARG A 22 25.41 9.61 0.95
N THR A 23 25.48 10.83 0.48
CA THR A 23 24.32 11.58 0.00
C THR A 23 23.67 10.89 -1.19
N TRP A 24 24.47 10.37 -2.12
CA TRP A 24 24.00 9.62 -3.28
C TRP A 24 23.29 8.31 -2.88
N ASP A 25 23.87 7.55 -1.96
CA ASP A 25 23.28 6.29 -1.47
C ASP A 25 21.95 6.54 -0.75
N THR A 26 21.86 7.60 0.03
CA THR A 26 20.63 8.04 0.68
C THR A 26 19.58 8.40 -0.37
N ALA A 27 19.91 9.24 -1.34
CA ALA A 27 18.98 9.64 -2.40
C ALA A 27 18.46 8.44 -3.24
N ARG A 28 19.35 7.46 -3.53
CA ARG A 28 18.95 6.23 -4.25
C ARG A 28 18.02 5.35 -3.42
N ARG A 29 18.26 5.22 -2.13
CA ARG A 29 17.36 4.47 -1.22
C ARG A 29 15.98 5.11 -1.18
N PHE A 30 15.93 6.42 -1.06
CA PHE A 30 14.73 7.23 -1.08
C PHE A 30 13.89 7.00 -2.33
N GLY A 31 14.45 7.24 -3.50
CA GLY A 31 13.76 7.07 -4.77
C GLY A 31 13.25 5.65 -5.00
N ARG A 32 13.93 4.63 -4.44
CA ARG A 32 13.49 3.25 -4.51
C ARG A 32 12.26 2.99 -3.64
N ILE A 33 12.25 3.47 -2.39
CA ILE A 33 11.10 3.32 -1.48
C ILE A 33 9.86 4.02 -2.05
N GLU A 34 10.00 5.25 -2.52
CA GLU A 34 8.91 5.99 -3.16
C GLU A 34 8.36 5.27 -4.40
N ALA A 35 9.24 4.75 -5.26
CA ALA A 35 8.83 4.02 -6.45
C ALA A 35 8.10 2.71 -6.11
N GLN A 36 8.57 1.96 -5.11
CA GLN A 36 7.90 0.75 -4.64
C GLN A 36 6.55 1.07 -4.00
N ALA A 37 6.47 2.12 -3.19
CA ALA A 37 5.22 2.58 -2.60
C ALA A 37 4.22 3.01 -3.68
N ALA A 38 4.66 3.74 -4.70
CA ALA A 38 3.80 4.14 -5.81
C ALA A 38 3.21 2.92 -6.53
N ILE A 39 4.02 1.91 -6.85
CA ILE A 39 3.55 0.67 -7.49
C ILE A 39 2.53 -0.06 -6.61
N ALA A 40 2.82 -0.20 -5.32
CA ALA A 40 1.91 -0.86 -4.37
C ALA A 40 0.56 -0.12 -4.26
N LEU A 41 0.60 1.22 -4.22
CA LEU A 41 -0.59 2.06 -4.18
C LEU A 41 -1.39 2.01 -5.48
N ASP A 42 -0.74 1.95 -6.63
CA ASP A 42 -1.41 1.81 -7.94
C ASP A 42 -2.13 0.46 -8.05
N VAL A 43 -1.55 -0.62 -7.50
CA VAL A 43 -2.22 -1.93 -7.42
C VAL A 43 -3.46 -1.85 -6.53
N LEU A 44 -3.36 -1.26 -5.35
CA LEU A 44 -4.48 -1.08 -4.44
C LEU A 44 -5.58 -0.20 -5.06
N GLU A 45 -5.21 0.92 -5.67
CA GLU A 45 -6.15 1.83 -6.33
C GLU A 45 -6.91 1.14 -7.47
N ARG A 46 -6.20 0.34 -8.28
CA ARG A 46 -6.81 -0.45 -9.36
C ARG A 46 -7.77 -1.51 -8.82
N ASP A 47 -7.40 -2.21 -7.73
CA ASP A 47 -8.27 -3.22 -7.14
C ASP A 47 -9.52 -2.57 -6.53
N LEU A 48 -9.39 -1.43 -5.85
CA LEU A 48 -10.53 -0.65 -5.34
C LEU A 48 -11.40 -0.08 -6.46
N ALA A 49 -10.81 0.38 -7.55
CA ALA A 49 -11.56 0.87 -8.71
C ALA A 49 -12.36 -0.23 -9.41
N ASN A 50 -11.94 -1.48 -9.29
CA ASN A 50 -12.62 -2.67 -9.82
C ASN A 50 -13.49 -3.39 -8.78
N ALA A 51 -13.59 -2.87 -7.57
CA ALA A 51 -14.47 -3.41 -6.54
C ALA A 51 -15.95 -3.24 -6.96
N PHE A 52 -16.78 -4.22 -6.68
CA PHE A 52 -18.20 -4.20 -7.02
C PHE A 52 -19.04 -4.83 -5.89
N HIS A 53 -20.31 -4.46 -5.82
CA HIS A 53 -21.21 -5.04 -4.85
C HIS A 53 -21.47 -6.52 -5.12
N PHE A 54 -21.21 -7.35 -4.12
CA PHE A 54 -21.60 -8.76 -4.13
C PHE A 54 -22.10 -9.12 -2.73
N HIS A 55 -23.37 -9.52 -2.64
CA HIS A 55 -24.10 -9.63 -1.37
C HIS A 55 -23.47 -10.58 -0.35
N ASP A 56 -22.76 -11.62 -0.80
CA ASP A 56 -22.11 -12.59 0.08
C ASP A 56 -20.70 -12.18 0.54
N VAL A 57 -20.15 -11.12 -0.03
CA VAL A 57 -18.82 -10.59 0.31
C VAL A 57 -18.93 -9.11 0.66
N PRO A 58 -19.08 -8.79 1.96
CA PRO A 58 -19.18 -7.39 2.40
C PRO A 58 -17.86 -6.64 2.24
N PHE A 59 -17.96 -5.30 2.12
CA PHE A 59 -16.79 -4.46 2.35
C PHE A 59 -16.53 -4.38 3.86
N GLN A 60 -15.36 -4.77 4.28
CA GLN A 60 -14.91 -4.75 5.67
C GLN A 60 -13.56 -4.06 5.78
N GLY A 61 -13.38 -3.26 6.81
CA GLY A 61 -12.15 -2.56 7.05
C GLY A 61 -11.91 -2.21 8.51
N SER A 62 -10.64 -2.08 8.84
CA SER A 62 -10.15 -1.51 10.10
C SER A 62 -8.90 -0.68 9.78
N THR A 63 -8.27 -0.09 10.79
CA THR A 63 -7.02 0.65 10.59
C THR A 63 -5.91 -0.19 9.94
N GLY A 64 -5.82 -1.49 10.23
CA GLY A 64 -4.76 -2.36 9.70
C GLY A 64 -5.17 -3.23 8.51
N THR A 65 -6.43 -3.21 8.08
CA THR A 65 -6.92 -4.10 7.02
C THR A 65 -8.08 -3.50 6.24
N ALA A 66 -8.13 -3.80 4.94
CA ALA A 66 -9.28 -3.54 4.08
C ALA A 66 -9.58 -4.79 3.26
N ALA A 67 -10.82 -5.24 3.23
CA ALA A 67 -11.28 -6.41 2.47
C ALA A 67 -12.55 -6.08 1.70
N PHE A 68 -12.59 -6.46 0.43
CA PHE A 68 -13.70 -6.12 -0.46
C PHE A 68 -13.85 -7.15 -1.59
N PRO A 69 -15.05 -7.27 -2.18
CA PRO A 69 -15.28 -8.14 -3.31
C PRO A 69 -14.62 -7.58 -4.57
N GLY A 70 -13.99 -8.47 -5.32
CA GLY A 70 -13.29 -8.13 -6.55
C GLY A 70 -13.13 -9.35 -7.47
N ARG A 71 -12.50 -9.13 -8.61
CA ARG A 71 -12.12 -10.21 -9.53
C ARG A 71 -10.76 -10.75 -9.10
N VAL A 72 -10.69 -12.05 -8.88
CA VAL A 72 -9.50 -12.76 -8.43
C VAL A 72 -9.13 -13.81 -9.46
N GLU A 73 -7.85 -13.94 -9.76
CA GLU A 73 -7.35 -15.02 -10.60
C GLU A 73 -7.52 -16.35 -9.86
N ALA A 74 -8.28 -17.25 -10.48
CA ALA A 74 -8.63 -18.54 -9.91
C ALA A 74 -7.70 -19.67 -10.36
N GLY A 75 -6.91 -19.45 -11.40
CA GLY A 75 -5.99 -20.42 -11.99
C GLY A 75 -5.87 -20.25 -13.49
N GLU A 76 -5.35 -21.25 -14.16
CA GLU A 76 -5.21 -21.28 -15.62
C GLU A 76 -6.14 -22.34 -16.22
N ALA A 77 -6.82 -22.00 -17.31
CA ALA A 77 -7.59 -22.92 -18.10
C ALA A 77 -7.14 -22.81 -19.57
N GLY A 78 -6.60 -23.89 -20.10
CA GLY A 78 -6.05 -23.88 -21.47
C GLY A 78 -4.81 -23.01 -21.68
N GLY A 79 -4.08 -22.69 -20.60
CA GLY A 79 -2.89 -21.82 -20.64
C GLY A 79 -3.21 -20.32 -20.51
N GLU A 80 -4.47 -19.95 -20.31
CA GLU A 80 -4.88 -18.57 -20.06
C GLU A 80 -5.43 -18.41 -18.62
N PRO A 81 -5.10 -17.29 -17.93
CA PRO A 81 -5.63 -17.02 -16.61
C PRO A 81 -7.14 -16.79 -16.68
N PHE A 82 -7.90 -17.43 -15.80
CA PHE A 82 -9.32 -17.16 -15.66
C PHE A 82 -9.65 -16.51 -14.32
N TRP A 83 -10.65 -15.64 -14.35
CA TRP A 83 -11.01 -14.77 -13.25
C TRP A 83 -12.37 -15.16 -12.67
N GLN A 84 -12.45 -15.17 -11.36
CA GLN A 84 -13.66 -15.44 -10.62
C GLN A 84 -13.95 -14.32 -9.64
N ILE A 85 -15.19 -14.29 -9.13
CA ILE A 85 -15.55 -13.44 -8.00
C ILE A 85 -14.81 -13.96 -6.78
N GLY A 86 -14.28 -13.06 -5.98
CA GLY A 86 -13.59 -13.40 -4.76
C GLY A 86 -13.46 -12.21 -3.84
N THR A 87 -12.65 -12.38 -2.82
CA THR A 87 -12.30 -11.33 -1.87
C THR A 87 -10.85 -10.95 -2.07
N ILE A 88 -10.56 -9.66 -2.04
CA ILE A 88 -9.22 -9.12 -1.99
C ILE A 88 -9.06 -8.46 -0.62
N ARG A 89 -8.10 -8.93 0.18
CA ARG A 89 -7.78 -8.33 1.47
C ARG A 89 -6.40 -7.73 1.43
N TYR A 90 -6.31 -6.50 1.86
CA TYR A 90 -5.06 -5.81 2.18
C TYR A 90 -4.86 -5.86 3.68
N ARG A 91 -3.68 -6.24 4.12
CA ARG A 91 -3.35 -6.35 5.55
C ARG A 91 -1.96 -5.85 5.82
N PHE A 92 -1.82 -5.05 6.87
CA PHE A 92 -0.53 -4.72 7.45
C PHE A 92 -0.06 -5.89 8.33
N ASP A 93 1.17 -6.31 8.11
CA ASP A 93 1.86 -7.31 8.93
C ASP A 93 2.96 -6.59 9.73
N PRO A 94 2.75 -6.32 11.03
CA PRO A 94 3.71 -5.58 11.84
C PRO A 94 5.00 -6.35 12.13
N GLU A 95 4.96 -7.70 12.10
CA GLU A 95 6.16 -8.53 12.33
C GLU A 95 7.10 -8.48 11.13
N ARG A 96 6.54 -8.36 9.94
CA ARG A 96 7.29 -8.27 8.68
C ARG A 96 7.49 -6.84 8.20
N GLU A 97 6.92 -5.86 8.92
CA GLU A 97 6.87 -4.46 8.50
C GLU A 97 6.42 -4.32 7.04
N ALA A 98 5.31 -4.97 6.69
CA ALA A 98 4.92 -5.16 5.31
C ALA A 98 3.42 -4.98 5.05
N LEU A 99 3.11 -4.47 3.85
CA LEU A 99 1.76 -4.50 3.29
C LEU A 99 1.61 -5.76 2.43
N LEU A 100 0.63 -6.58 2.80
CA LEU A 100 0.29 -7.82 2.11
C LEU A 100 -1.03 -7.68 1.37
N ARG A 101 -1.12 -8.29 0.19
CA ARG A 101 -2.34 -8.53 -0.57
C ARG A 101 -2.68 -10.01 -0.52
N LEU A 102 -3.91 -10.34 -0.13
CA LEU A 102 -4.41 -11.69 0.03
C LEU A 102 -5.67 -11.84 -0.84
N PRO A 103 -5.55 -12.33 -2.07
CA PRO A 103 -6.70 -12.63 -2.91
C PRO A 103 -7.15 -14.09 -2.71
N TRP A 104 -8.48 -14.32 -2.69
CA TRP A 104 -9.04 -15.68 -2.72
C TRP A 104 -10.41 -15.70 -3.38
N THR A 105 -10.77 -16.84 -3.95
CA THR A 105 -12.01 -17.03 -4.70
C THR A 105 -13.18 -17.35 -3.78
N TYR A 106 -14.37 -16.84 -4.12
CA TYR A 106 -15.64 -17.25 -3.54
C TYR A 106 -15.91 -18.74 -3.90
N PRO A 107 -16.53 -19.57 -3.02
CA PRO A 107 -17.21 -19.20 -1.77
C PRO A 107 -16.33 -19.26 -0.50
N SER A 108 -15.03 -19.34 -0.60
CA SER A 108 -14.17 -19.36 0.59
C SER A 108 -14.32 -18.07 1.40
N SER A 109 -14.48 -18.20 2.72
CA SER A 109 -14.55 -17.05 3.64
C SER A 109 -13.19 -16.54 4.08
N GLU A 110 -12.12 -17.34 3.86
CA GLU A 110 -10.76 -17.03 4.28
C GLU A 110 -9.74 -17.31 3.19
N PRO A 111 -8.62 -16.58 3.18
CA PRO A 111 -7.54 -16.86 2.26
C PRO A 111 -6.91 -18.22 2.54
N PRO A 112 -6.56 -18.99 1.51
CA PRO A 112 -5.81 -20.22 1.67
C PRO A 112 -4.43 -19.95 2.27
N ALA A 113 -3.94 -20.86 3.09
CA ALA A 113 -2.64 -20.75 3.71
C ALA A 113 -1.53 -20.57 2.66
N GLY A 114 -0.64 -19.60 2.90
CA GLY A 114 0.51 -19.34 2.02
C GLY A 114 0.22 -18.51 0.76
N ARG A 115 -1.01 -18.11 0.51
CA ARG A 115 -1.37 -17.28 -0.66
C ARG A 115 -1.41 -15.80 -0.28
N SER A 116 -0.26 -15.25 0.05
CA SER A 116 -0.10 -13.81 0.29
C SER A 116 0.94 -13.23 -0.66
N GLU A 117 0.63 -12.09 -1.24
CA GLU A 117 1.51 -11.33 -2.11
C GLU A 117 2.11 -10.19 -1.28
N LEU A 118 3.44 -10.11 -1.23
CA LEU A 118 4.14 -8.98 -0.63
C LEU A 118 4.08 -7.80 -1.61
N LEU A 119 3.38 -6.73 -1.24
CA LEU A 119 3.31 -5.53 -2.07
C LEU A 119 4.36 -4.49 -1.72
N LEU A 120 4.60 -4.31 -0.43
CA LEU A 120 5.53 -3.29 0.06
C LEU A 120 6.19 -3.77 1.34
N SER A 121 7.50 -3.68 1.43
CA SER A 121 8.31 -3.91 2.62
C SER A 121 8.74 -2.58 3.25
N ASP A 122 9.39 -2.67 4.41
CA ASP A 122 9.93 -1.52 5.14
C ASP A 122 8.84 -0.49 5.51
N VAL A 123 7.64 -0.97 5.88
CA VAL A 123 6.52 -0.14 6.34
C VAL A 123 6.47 -0.19 7.87
N LYS A 124 6.83 0.90 8.53
CA LYS A 124 6.80 1.02 10.00
C LYS A 124 5.38 1.01 10.56
N ASN A 125 4.47 1.70 9.87
CA ASN A 125 3.06 1.76 10.24
C ASN A 125 2.19 1.98 9.01
N LEU A 126 0.95 1.48 9.08
CA LEU A 126 -0.05 1.66 8.05
C LEU A 126 -1.41 1.90 8.70
N ALA A 127 -2.15 2.89 8.19
CA ALA A 127 -3.51 3.15 8.64
C ALA A 127 -4.45 3.34 7.46
N PHE A 128 -5.53 2.54 7.44
CA PHE A 128 -6.68 2.76 6.59
C PHE A 128 -7.71 3.64 7.29
N SER A 129 -8.36 4.50 6.55
CA SER A 129 -9.59 5.17 6.97
C SER A 129 -10.60 5.24 5.83
N TYR A 130 -11.87 5.30 6.18
CA TYR A 130 -13.01 5.09 5.28
C TYR A 130 -13.92 6.29 5.33
N ARG A 131 -14.50 6.65 4.21
CA ARG A 131 -15.44 7.78 4.12
C ARG A 131 -16.77 7.33 3.57
N ALA A 132 -17.85 7.61 4.32
CA ALA A 132 -19.22 7.36 3.88
C ALA A 132 -19.65 8.34 2.78
N GLY A 133 -20.56 7.91 1.91
CA GLY A 133 -21.27 8.78 1.00
C GLY A 133 -22.19 9.72 1.79
N ASN A 134 -22.17 11.02 1.44
CA ASN A 134 -23.00 12.00 2.09
C ASN A 134 -24.47 11.80 1.73
N GLY A 135 -25.27 11.28 2.65
CA GLY A 135 -26.73 11.44 2.64
C GLY A 135 -27.22 12.78 3.19
N GLY A 136 -26.32 13.74 3.48
CA GLY A 136 -26.66 15.02 4.10
C GLY A 136 -25.56 16.07 3.99
N SER A 137 -25.88 17.31 4.23
CA SER A 137 -25.10 18.54 4.00
C SER A 137 -23.92 18.77 4.95
N GLY A 138 -23.19 17.73 5.36
CA GLY A 138 -21.99 17.84 6.20
C GLY A 138 -20.76 17.26 5.54
N THR A 139 -19.57 17.76 5.91
CA THR A 139 -18.29 17.11 5.60
C THR A 139 -18.27 15.77 6.30
N ALA A 140 -18.43 14.65 5.54
CA ALA A 140 -18.34 13.33 6.13
C ALA A 140 -16.96 13.14 6.76
N ALA A 141 -16.94 12.77 8.04
CA ALA A 141 -15.73 12.41 8.76
C ALA A 141 -15.10 11.16 8.16
N TRP A 142 -13.84 10.95 8.44
CA TRP A 142 -13.14 9.72 8.17
C TRP A 142 -13.30 8.78 9.36
N ASP A 143 -13.71 7.55 9.09
CA ASP A 143 -13.89 6.50 10.09
C ASP A 143 -12.73 5.50 10.01
N ASP A 144 -12.29 4.99 11.15
CA ASP A 144 -11.19 4.03 11.25
C ASP A 144 -11.65 2.57 11.02
N SER A 145 -12.93 2.36 10.80
CA SER A 145 -13.50 1.05 10.52
C SER A 145 -14.67 1.15 9.55
N TRP A 146 -14.88 0.06 8.80
CA TRP A 146 -16.01 -0.09 7.90
C TRP A 146 -16.54 -1.53 7.95
N ASN A 147 -17.82 -1.70 8.12
CA ASN A 147 -18.47 -3.01 8.05
C ASN A 147 -19.87 -2.85 7.48
N SER A 148 -20.03 -3.09 6.19
CA SER A 148 -21.33 -3.02 5.54
C SER A 148 -21.40 -4.05 4.41
N ALA A 149 -22.50 -4.81 4.43
CA ALA A 149 -22.82 -5.75 3.35
C ALA A 149 -23.44 -5.06 2.12
N THR A 150 -24.02 -3.87 2.31
CA THR A 150 -24.80 -3.20 1.28
C THR A 150 -24.20 -1.90 0.78
N ASN A 151 -23.33 -1.27 1.57
CA ASN A 151 -22.77 0.03 1.23
C ASN A 151 -21.25 -0.02 1.19
N PHE A 152 -20.68 0.52 0.13
CA PHE A 152 -19.24 0.75 0.04
C PHE A 152 -18.89 2.15 0.54
N PRO A 153 -17.69 2.35 1.09
CA PRO A 153 -17.17 3.69 1.32
C PRO A 153 -17.00 4.40 -0.03
N ILE A 154 -17.27 5.69 -0.10
CA ILE A 154 -17.02 6.47 -1.33
C ILE A 154 -15.54 6.73 -1.56
N ALA A 155 -14.75 6.66 -0.49
CA ALA A 155 -13.30 6.80 -0.54
C ALA A 155 -12.64 6.01 0.59
N VAL A 156 -11.45 5.52 0.29
CA VAL A 156 -10.51 4.90 1.24
C VAL A 156 -9.25 5.76 1.25
N ARG A 157 -8.78 6.11 2.43
CA ARG A 157 -7.48 6.75 2.63
C ARG A 157 -6.52 5.73 3.21
N LEU A 158 -5.33 5.71 2.68
CA LEU A 158 -4.21 4.94 3.20
C LEU A 158 -3.09 5.90 3.61
N GLU A 159 -2.59 5.74 4.82
CA GLU A 159 -1.42 6.42 5.35
C GLU A 159 -0.33 5.38 5.58
N LEU A 160 0.84 5.59 4.97
CA LEU A 160 2.02 4.74 5.09
C LEU A 160 3.12 5.52 5.79
N THR A 161 3.64 5.01 6.89
CA THR A 161 4.81 5.58 7.58
C THR A 161 6.00 4.67 7.39
N PHE A 162 7.13 5.22 6.97
CA PHE A 162 8.36 4.49 6.74
C PHE A 162 9.33 4.67 7.91
N PRO A 163 10.26 3.69 8.14
CA PRO A 163 11.25 3.77 9.21
C PRO A 163 12.24 4.92 9.03
N ALA A 164 12.55 5.26 7.78
CA ALA A 164 13.46 6.36 7.47
C ALA A 164 12.73 7.70 7.71
N GLU A 165 13.22 8.50 8.66
CA GLU A 165 12.63 9.82 9.01
C GLU A 165 12.53 10.75 7.79
N GLU A 166 13.43 10.60 6.83
CA GLU A 166 13.49 11.39 5.61
C GLU A 166 12.32 11.09 4.65
N VAL A 167 11.72 9.90 4.66
CA VAL A 167 10.55 9.56 3.82
C VAL A 167 9.25 10.05 4.43
N GLY A 168 9.20 10.07 5.77
CA GLY A 168 8.02 10.54 6.50
C GLY A 168 6.79 9.66 6.29
N THR A 169 5.64 10.32 6.16
CA THR A 169 4.34 9.67 5.95
C THR A 169 3.80 9.99 4.56
N LEU A 170 3.45 8.96 3.81
CA LEU A 170 2.81 9.08 2.51
C LEU A 170 1.32 8.80 2.66
N THR A 171 0.48 9.73 2.21
CA THR A 171 -0.98 9.62 2.27
C THR A 171 -1.55 9.54 0.86
N ARG A 172 -2.41 8.54 0.61
CA ARG A 172 -3.16 8.40 -0.65
C ARG A 172 -4.64 8.26 -0.36
N THR A 173 -5.46 9.04 -1.06
CA THR A 173 -6.92 8.91 -1.03
C THR A 173 -7.40 8.36 -2.36
N MET A 174 -8.10 7.23 -2.32
CA MET A 174 -8.63 6.50 -3.46
C MET A 174 -10.16 6.56 -3.42
N ARG A 175 -10.79 6.86 -4.55
CA ARG A 175 -12.25 6.87 -4.69
C ARG A 175 -12.72 5.52 -5.21
N LEU A 176 -13.81 5.02 -4.63
CA LEU A 176 -14.46 3.83 -5.15
C LEU A 176 -15.53 4.21 -6.17
N PRO A 177 -15.76 3.37 -7.20
CA PRO A 177 -16.90 3.51 -8.07
C PRO A 177 -18.15 3.24 -7.23
N VAL A 178 -18.83 4.29 -6.79
CA VAL A 178 -20.14 4.15 -6.16
C VAL A 178 -21.12 3.89 -7.28
N ALA A 179 -21.62 2.65 -7.37
CA ALA A 179 -22.78 2.38 -8.20
C ALA A 179 -23.96 3.22 -7.67
N PRO A 180 -24.71 3.89 -8.55
CA PRO A 180 -25.90 4.66 -8.18
C PRO A 180 -26.97 3.80 -7.53
#